data_b8189435065909117ca609f482c296c4
#
_entry.id   b8189435065909117ca609f482c296c4
#
_cell.length_a   1.000
_cell.length_b   1.000
_cell.length_c   1.000
_cell.angle_alpha   90.00
_cell.angle_beta   90.00
_cell.angle_gamma   90.00
#
_symmetry.space_group_name_H-M   'P 1'
#
loop_
_entity.id
_entity.type
_entity.pdbx_description
1 polymer ?
#
loop_
_entity_poly.entity_id
_entity_poly.type
_entity_poly.pdbx_seq_one_letter_code
_entity_poly.pdbx_strand_id
1 'polypeptide(L)'
;GLGGAAIGAGLGSFGQGALRGLGIANNPHLANVFTGVNFRVHTFQYKLIAKNKQESDTIRDMIRNFKYHMSPDYSSSDHIFNYPSQFQIILRAGDYLFNIGDSVLTSFDVNYTGEGGPYFFEDTNAPYSVAINLSFTEDTIVTKREIRQGR
;
A
#
# COMPACT_ATOMS: atom_id res chain seq x y z
N GLY A 1 -5.30 -52.03 30.91
CA GLY A 1 -5.44 -50.80 30.24
C GLY A 1 -6.74 -50.70 29.46
N LEU A 2 -7.70 -49.97 29.90
CA LEU A 2 -8.93 -49.70 29.15
C LEU A 2 -9.18 -48.19 29.13
N GLY A 3 -9.31 -47.63 27.91
CA GLY A 3 -10.36 -46.67 27.61
C GLY A 3 -10.04 -45.20 27.82
N GLY A 4 -9.31 -44.62 26.90
CA GLY A 4 -9.18 -43.18 26.80
C GLY A 4 -9.52 -42.64 25.41
N ALA A 5 -10.64 -43.03 24.83
CA ALA A 5 -11.04 -42.52 23.52
C ALA A 5 -12.59 -42.49 23.41
N ALA A 6 -13.22 -41.47 23.93
CA ALA A 6 -14.60 -41.11 23.54
C ALA A 6 -15.21 -39.88 24.30
N ILE A 7 -14.43 -38.87 24.66
CA ILE A 7 -15.01 -37.69 25.26
C ILE A 7 -14.96 -36.45 24.35
N GLY A 8 -14.27 -36.53 23.20
CA GLY A 8 -14.10 -35.37 22.30
C GLY A 8 -15.21 -35.10 21.29
N ALA A 9 -16.07 -36.08 20.99
CA ALA A 9 -17.08 -35.93 19.92
C ALA A 9 -18.48 -35.49 20.40
N GLY A 10 -18.73 -35.48 21.70
CA GLY A 10 -20.06 -35.18 22.25
C GLY A 10 -20.34 -33.73 22.61
N LEU A 11 -19.34 -32.90 22.83
CA LEU A 11 -19.52 -31.54 23.33
C LEU A 11 -19.85 -30.52 22.21
N GLY A 12 -19.45 -30.80 20.96
CA GLY A 12 -19.72 -29.92 19.84
C GLY A 12 -21.20 -29.85 19.43
N SER A 13 -21.94 -30.94 19.57
CA SER A 13 -23.36 -31.00 19.19
C SER A 13 -24.30 -30.49 20.28
N PHE A 14 -23.96 -30.64 21.55
CA PHE A 14 -24.77 -30.14 22.66
C PHE A 14 -24.75 -28.63 22.74
N GLY A 15 -23.62 -27.96 22.42
CA GLY A 15 -23.52 -26.50 22.43
C GLY A 15 -24.41 -25.83 21.38
N GLN A 16 -24.50 -26.38 20.18
CA GLN A 16 -25.35 -25.85 19.10
C GLN A 16 -26.84 -26.06 19.33
N GLY A 17 -27.23 -27.18 19.95
CA GLY A 17 -28.62 -27.47 20.29
C GLY A 17 -29.16 -26.55 21.38
N ALA A 18 -28.38 -26.27 22.40
CA ALA A 18 -28.73 -25.40 23.50
C ALA A 18 -28.91 -23.91 23.05
N LEU A 19 -28.05 -23.45 22.15
CA LEU A 19 -28.11 -22.09 21.57
C LEU A 19 -29.37 -21.90 20.69
N ARG A 20 -29.79 -22.94 19.96
CA ARG A 20 -31.05 -22.91 19.18
C ARG A 20 -32.28 -22.81 20.05
N GLY A 21 -32.28 -23.46 21.22
CA GLY A 21 -33.38 -23.39 22.18
C GLY A 21 -33.54 -22.01 22.83
N LEU A 22 -32.49 -21.20 22.85
CA LEU A 22 -32.49 -19.83 23.37
C LEU A 22 -32.77 -18.78 22.30
N GLY A 23 -33.07 -19.18 21.05
CA GLY A 23 -33.29 -18.25 19.94
C GLY A 23 -32.02 -17.51 19.49
N ILE A 24 -30.83 -17.94 19.92
CA ILE A 24 -29.55 -17.37 19.51
C ILE A 24 -29.05 -18.16 18.31
N ALA A 25 -29.27 -17.62 17.12
CA ALA A 25 -28.68 -18.14 15.89
C ALA A 25 -27.26 -17.58 15.76
N ASN A 26 -26.26 -18.47 15.72
CA ASN A 26 -24.92 -18.07 15.29
C ASN A 26 -25.01 -17.70 13.81
N ASN A 27 -24.92 -16.42 13.49
CA ASN A 27 -24.95 -15.96 12.10
C ASN A 27 -23.56 -16.13 11.47
N PRO A 28 -23.36 -17.17 10.63
CA PRO A 28 -22.05 -17.42 10.01
C PRO A 28 -21.62 -16.28 9.07
N HIS A 29 -22.55 -15.43 8.62
CA HIS A 29 -22.23 -14.28 7.79
C HIS A 29 -21.55 -13.15 8.56
N LEU A 30 -21.77 -13.01 9.86
CA LEU A 30 -21.09 -12.00 10.68
C LEU A 30 -19.63 -12.36 10.95
N ALA A 31 -19.28 -13.63 10.98
CA ALA A 31 -17.89 -14.09 11.17
C ALA A 31 -17.02 -13.85 9.92
N ASN A 32 -17.63 -13.79 8.74
CA ASN A 32 -16.91 -13.58 7.47
C ASN A 32 -16.85 -12.10 7.02
N VAL A 33 -17.57 -11.20 7.68
CA VAL A 33 -17.69 -9.79 7.25
C VAL A 33 -16.49 -8.94 7.70
N PHE A 34 -15.82 -9.33 8.76
CA PHE A 34 -14.68 -8.58 9.26
C PHE A 34 -13.49 -9.50 9.54
N THR A 35 -12.62 -9.67 8.54
CA THR A 35 -11.38 -10.45 8.65
C THR A 35 -10.19 -9.60 9.09
N GLY A 36 -10.32 -8.27 9.03
CA GLY A 36 -9.27 -7.31 9.42
C GLY A 36 -9.42 -5.99 8.70
N VAL A 37 -8.56 -5.06 9.05
CA VAL A 37 -8.39 -3.77 8.36
C VAL A 37 -7.09 -3.80 7.59
N ASN A 38 -7.16 -3.54 6.28
CA ASN A 38 -5.98 -3.41 5.44
C ASN A 38 -5.39 -1.99 5.55
N PHE A 39 -4.10 -1.87 5.28
CA PHE A 39 -3.47 -0.58 5.09
C PHE A 39 -4.04 0.11 3.86
N ARG A 40 -4.20 1.43 3.92
CA ARG A 40 -4.64 2.21 2.76
C ARG A 40 -3.51 2.31 1.75
N VAL A 41 -3.88 2.19 0.47
CA VAL A 41 -2.96 2.36 -0.65
C VAL A 41 -3.41 3.56 -1.47
N HIS A 42 -2.48 4.46 -1.77
CA HIS A 42 -2.70 5.66 -2.57
C HIS A 42 -1.84 5.60 -3.83
N THR A 43 -2.49 5.65 -4.98
CA THR A 43 -1.80 5.60 -6.27
C THR A 43 -1.88 6.94 -6.97
N PHE A 44 -0.73 7.44 -7.42
CA PHE A 44 -0.59 8.68 -8.16
C PHE A 44 0.03 8.41 -9.52
N GLN A 45 -0.53 9.03 -10.55
CA GLN A 45 -0.04 8.91 -11.91
C GLN A 45 0.30 10.31 -12.44
N TYR A 46 1.49 10.46 -12.96
CA TYR A 46 1.96 11.71 -13.57
C TYR A 46 2.56 11.46 -14.93
N LYS A 47 2.27 12.36 -15.87
CA LYS A 47 2.96 12.44 -17.16
C LYS A 47 3.87 13.66 -17.13
N LEU A 48 5.15 13.42 -17.22
CA LEU A 48 6.19 14.45 -17.21
C LEU A 48 6.68 14.66 -18.64
N ILE A 49 6.67 15.90 -19.10
CA ILE A 49 7.10 16.29 -20.43
C ILE A 49 8.25 17.26 -20.27
N ALA A 50 9.41 16.92 -20.81
CA ALA A 50 10.59 17.78 -20.82
C ALA A 50 10.59 18.65 -22.07
N LYS A 51 10.80 19.96 -21.91
CA LYS A 51 10.94 20.92 -23.02
C LYS A 51 12.38 21.05 -23.51
N ASN A 52 13.32 20.67 -22.69
CA ASN A 52 14.75 20.75 -22.96
C ASN A 52 15.52 19.66 -22.19
N LYS A 53 16.81 19.56 -22.50
CA LYS A 53 17.70 18.58 -21.85
C LYS A 53 17.77 18.75 -20.33
N GLN A 54 17.79 19.98 -19.83
CA GLN A 54 17.89 20.25 -18.39
C GLN A 54 16.68 19.73 -17.63
N GLU A 55 15.47 19.89 -18.19
CA GLU A 55 14.25 19.34 -17.60
C GLU A 55 14.26 17.80 -17.64
N SER A 56 14.75 17.21 -18.72
CA SER A 56 14.91 15.75 -18.81
C SER A 56 15.91 15.21 -17.80
N ASP A 57 17.01 15.92 -17.55
CA ASP A 57 17.97 15.57 -16.50
C ASP A 57 17.32 15.68 -15.10
N THR A 58 16.49 16.69 -14.88
CA THR A 58 15.74 16.84 -13.63
C THR A 58 14.75 15.68 -13.42
N ILE A 59 14.04 15.26 -14.46
CA ILE A 59 13.12 14.10 -14.40
C ILE A 59 13.92 12.82 -14.07
N ARG A 60 15.07 12.63 -14.70
CA ARG A 60 15.94 11.48 -14.40
C ARG A 60 16.38 11.47 -12.94
N ASP A 61 16.79 12.61 -12.40
CA ASP A 61 17.25 12.72 -11.02
C ASP A 61 16.11 12.53 -10.03
N MET A 62 14.90 12.99 -10.36
CA MET A 62 13.68 12.73 -9.60
C MET A 62 13.38 11.21 -9.56
N ILE A 63 13.42 10.52 -10.70
CA ILE A 63 13.21 9.07 -10.78
C ILE A 63 14.25 8.33 -9.93
N ARG A 64 15.51 8.73 -10.01
CA ARG A 64 16.58 8.14 -9.20
C ARG A 64 16.32 8.33 -7.71
N ASN A 65 15.87 9.50 -7.31
CA ASN A 65 15.58 9.83 -5.92
C ASN A 65 14.44 8.98 -5.36
N PHE A 66 13.34 8.81 -6.10
CA PHE A 66 12.25 7.91 -5.70
C PHE A 66 12.73 6.45 -5.57
N LYS A 67 13.50 5.95 -6.54
CA LYS A 67 14.07 4.60 -6.48
C LYS A 67 15.01 4.41 -5.29
N TYR A 68 15.80 5.42 -4.97
CA TYR A 68 16.71 5.38 -3.83
C TYR A 68 15.95 5.25 -2.52
N HIS A 69 14.94 6.10 -2.30
CA HIS A 69 14.19 6.12 -1.06
C HIS A 69 13.18 4.97 -0.89
N MET A 70 12.75 4.32 -1.98
CA MET A 70 11.91 3.12 -1.89
C MET A 70 12.72 1.85 -1.61
N SER A 71 14.02 1.87 -1.85
CA SER A 71 14.87 0.70 -1.66
C SER A 71 15.30 0.57 -0.21
N PRO A 72 15.32 -0.66 0.35
CA PRO A 72 15.91 -0.91 1.65
C PRO A 72 17.43 -0.74 1.57
N ASP A 73 18.03 -0.32 2.67
CA ASP A 73 19.48 -0.22 2.80
C ASP A 73 20.03 -1.40 3.61
N TYR A 74 21.30 -1.74 3.39
CA TYR A 74 21.99 -2.73 4.20
C TYR A 74 22.46 -2.14 5.53
N SER A 75 22.18 -2.84 6.61
CA SER A 75 22.83 -2.53 7.89
C SER A 75 24.33 -2.84 7.81
N SER A 76 25.11 -2.19 8.65
CA SER A 76 26.57 -2.38 8.76
C SER A 76 27.05 -3.82 8.98
N SER A 77 26.13 -4.76 9.23
CA SER A 77 26.40 -6.19 9.43
C SER A 77 26.01 -7.09 8.25
N ASP A 78 25.69 -6.55 7.07
CA ASP A 78 25.35 -7.24 5.81
C ASP A 78 24.22 -8.29 5.86
N HIS A 79 23.59 -8.51 7.03
CA HIS A 79 22.56 -9.52 7.21
C HIS A 79 21.18 -8.95 7.56
N ILE A 80 21.08 -7.65 7.77
CA ILE A 80 19.84 -6.99 8.18
C ILE A 80 19.56 -5.83 7.22
N PHE A 81 18.35 -5.84 6.63
CA PHE A 81 17.87 -4.71 5.85
C PHE A 81 17.28 -3.64 6.76
N ASN A 82 17.66 -2.40 6.54
CA ASN A 82 16.96 -1.26 7.11
C ASN A 82 15.69 -0.99 6.30
N TYR A 83 14.64 -0.54 6.98
CA TYR A 83 13.40 -0.16 6.31
C TYR A 83 13.62 0.96 5.28
N PRO A 84 12.86 0.97 4.19
CA PRO A 84 12.86 2.08 3.23
C PRO A 84 12.41 3.37 3.91
N SER A 85 12.67 4.50 3.25
CA SER A 85 12.29 5.81 3.77
C SER A 85 10.77 5.96 3.84
N GLN A 86 10.29 6.63 4.88
CA GLN A 86 8.89 7.05 5.00
C GLN A 86 8.66 8.34 4.22
N PHE A 87 7.50 8.45 3.60
CA PHE A 87 7.05 9.60 2.84
C PHE A 87 5.84 10.24 3.52
N GLN A 88 5.90 11.54 3.67
CA GLN A 88 4.75 12.35 4.08
C GLN A 88 4.11 12.98 2.84
N ILE A 89 2.86 12.62 2.57
CA ILE A 89 2.12 13.08 1.40
C ILE A 89 1.12 14.15 1.84
N ILE A 90 1.29 15.37 1.36
CA ILE A 90 0.45 16.50 1.71
C ILE A 90 -0.38 16.89 0.48
N LEU A 91 -1.70 16.73 0.58
CA LEU A 91 -2.64 17.16 -0.44
C LEU A 91 -3.07 18.59 -0.13
N ARG A 92 -2.69 19.55 -1.00
CA ARG A 92 -3.00 20.96 -0.81
C ARG A 92 -4.26 21.35 -1.60
N ALA A 93 -5.43 21.09 -1.05
CA ALA A 93 -6.72 21.47 -1.65
C ALA A 93 -7.74 21.92 -0.58
N GLY A 94 -7.28 22.54 0.50
CA GLY A 94 -8.13 22.98 1.60
C GLY A 94 -8.76 21.80 2.38
N ASP A 95 -9.90 22.05 3.00
CA ASP A 95 -10.57 21.09 3.90
C ASP A 95 -11.33 19.98 3.16
N TYR A 96 -11.25 19.94 1.83
CA TYR A 96 -12.00 18.97 1.01
C TYR A 96 -11.27 17.62 0.84
N LEU A 97 -9.97 17.56 1.11
CA LEU A 97 -9.19 16.33 0.98
C LEU A 97 -8.79 15.79 2.34
N PHE A 98 -8.83 14.48 2.42
CA PHE A 98 -8.38 13.77 3.62
C PHE A 98 -6.85 13.80 3.76
N ASN A 99 -6.38 13.67 5.00
CA ASN A 99 -4.96 13.58 5.28
C ASN A 99 -4.47 12.13 5.07
N ILE A 100 -3.33 12.02 4.40
CA ILE A 100 -2.61 10.75 4.22
C ILE A 100 -1.60 10.64 5.36
N GLY A 101 -1.55 9.46 5.99
CA GLY A 101 -0.54 9.16 7.01
C GLY A 101 0.84 8.92 6.42
N ASP A 102 1.80 8.72 7.32
CA ASP A 102 3.13 8.32 6.92
C ASP A 102 3.04 7.03 6.10
N SER A 103 3.72 7.02 4.97
CA SER A 103 3.54 5.99 3.95
C SER A 103 4.88 5.54 3.40
N VAL A 104 4.94 4.31 2.93
CA VAL A 104 6.09 3.74 2.23
C VAL A 104 5.77 3.62 0.76
N LEU A 105 6.70 3.97 -0.12
CA LEU A 105 6.57 3.79 -1.56
C LEU A 105 6.75 2.30 -1.89
N THR A 106 5.65 1.62 -2.19
CA THR A 106 5.63 0.16 -2.41
C THR A 106 5.76 -0.23 -3.87
N SER A 107 5.36 0.64 -4.80
CA SER A 107 5.55 0.44 -6.23
C SER A 107 5.89 1.75 -6.92
N PHE A 108 6.85 1.69 -7.84
CA PHE A 108 7.25 2.81 -8.66
C PHE A 108 7.54 2.34 -10.09
N ASP A 109 6.62 2.61 -10.99
CA ASP A 109 6.72 2.24 -12.39
C ASP A 109 7.04 3.47 -13.24
N VAL A 110 7.97 3.30 -14.17
CA VAL A 110 8.42 4.35 -15.09
C VAL A 110 8.25 3.87 -16.52
N ASN A 111 7.45 4.59 -17.28
CA ASN A 111 7.20 4.32 -18.68
C ASN A 111 7.76 5.45 -19.56
N TYR A 112 8.74 5.14 -20.40
CA TYR A 112 9.37 6.07 -21.32
C TYR A 112 8.70 6.12 -22.69
N THR A 113 7.71 5.25 -22.95
CA THR A 113 7.08 5.17 -24.27
C THR A 113 5.92 6.17 -24.47
N GLY A 114 5.33 6.70 -23.38
CA GLY A 114 4.23 7.64 -23.47
C GLY A 114 3.07 7.16 -24.37
N GLU A 115 2.23 8.09 -24.80
CA GLU A 115 1.22 7.81 -25.83
C GLU A 115 1.86 7.99 -27.22
N GLY A 116 2.03 6.89 -27.94
CA GLY A 116 2.46 6.92 -29.35
C GLY A 116 3.90 6.50 -29.62
N GLY A 117 4.69 6.14 -28.63
CA GLY A 117 6.04 5.61 -28.80
C GLY A 117 7.11 6.37 -27.99
N PRO A 118 8.34 5.84 -27.98
CA PRO A 118 9.46 6.48 -27.30
C PRO A 118 9.96 7.67 -28.13
N TYR A 119 9.78 8.87 -27.62
CA TYR A 119 10.32 10.09 -28.22
C TYR A 119 11.53 10.57 -27.44
N PHE A 120 12.65 10.78 -28.14
CA PHE A 120 13.91 11.27 -27.59
C PHE A 120 14.37 12.52 -28.34
N PHE A 121 15.09 13.39 -27.67
CA PHE A 121 15.77 14.50 -28.31
C PHE A 121 16.93 13.98 -29.19
N GLU A 122 16.98 14.39 -30.45
CA GLU A 122 17.98 13.90 -31.44
C GLU A 122 19.41 14.15 -30.97
N ASP A 123 19.69 15.31 -30.39
CA ASP A 123 21.04 15.69 -29.98
C ASP A 123 21.56 15.00 -28.72
N THR A 124 20.66 14.53 -27.83
CA THR A 124 21.04 14.11 -26.49
C THR A 124 20.56 12.73 -26.11
N ASN A 125 19.69 12.12 -26.91
CA ASN A 125 18.97 10.88 -26.60
C ASN A 125 18.21 10.93 -25.25
N ALA A 126 17.91 12.13 -24.76
CA ALA A 126 17.14 12.32 -23.54
C ALA A 126 15.65 12.10 -23.82
N PRO A 127 14.90 11.41 -22.94
CA PRO A 127 13.49 11.16 -23.15
C PRO A 127 12.68 12.48 -23.07
N TYR A 128 11.79 12.68 -24.06
CA TYR A 128 10.89 13.82 -24.11
C TYR A 128 9.71 13.68 -23.13
N SER A 129 9.15 12.47 -23.01
CA SER A 129 7.98 12.20 -22.19
C SER A 129 8.22 10.96 -21.34
N VAL A 130 7.88 11.08 -20.07
CA VAL A 130 7.98 9.99 -19.10
C VAL A 130 6.68 9.94 -18.30
N ALA A 131 6.02 8.77 -18.29
CA ALA A 131 4.90 8.52 -17.38
C ALA A 131 5.40 7.79 -16.14
N ILE A 132 5.01 8.25 -14.98
CA ILE A 132 5.35 7.63 -13.70
C ILE A 132 4.09 7.26 -12.94
N ASN A 133 4.10 6.08 -12.34
CA ASN A 133 3.07 5.59 -11.43
C ASN A 133 3.71 5.32 -10.07
N LEU A 134 3.13 5.88 -9.03
CA LEU A 134 3.60 5.75 -7.65
C LEU A 134 2.48 5.15 -6.81
N SER A 135 2.77 4.09 -6.07
CA SER A 135 1.84 3.51 -5.10
C SER A 135 2.44 3.57 -3.71
N PHE A 136 1.77 4.29 -2.83
CA PHE A 136 2.16 4.45 -1.44
C PHE A 136 1.22 3.64 -0.55
N THR A 137 1.78 2.91 0.39
CA THR A 137 1.02 2.19 1.42
C THR A 137 1.26 2.85 2.76
N GLU A 138 0.18 3.25 3.44
CA GLU A 138 0.30 3.78 4.80
C GLU A 138 0.85 2.72 5.75
N ASP A 139 1.67 3.12 6.70
CA ASP A 139 2.27 2.23 7.69
C ASP A 139 1.37 2.00 8.91
N THR A 140 0.29 2.75 9.05
CA THR A 140 -0.67 2.66 10.13
C THR A 140 -2.08 2.37 9.63
N ILE A 141 -2.81 1.54 10.38
CA ILE A 141 -4.22 1.23 10.09
C ILE A 141 -5.08 2.42 10.48
N VAL A 142 -6.01 2.79 9.60
CA VAL A 142 -6.96 3.86 9.86
C VAL A 142 -8.17 3.34 10.66
N THR A 143 -8.37 3.88 11.84
CA THR A 143 -9.49 3.59 12.72
C THR A 143 -10.53 4.73 12.68
N LYS A 144 -11.68 4.53 13.32
CA LYS A 144 -12.69 5.58 13.47
C LYS A 144 -12.15 6.86 14.13
N ARG A 145 -11.12 6.72 14.94
CA ARG A 145 -10.48 7.84 15.63
C ARG A 145 -9.73 8.73 14.64
N GLU A 146 -8.92 8.13 13.78
CA GLU A 146 -8.15 8.85 12.76
C GLU A 146 -9.08 9.54 11.72
N ILE A 147 -10.18 8.87 11.33
CA ILE A 147 -11.18 9.47 10.42
C ILE A 147 -11.81 10.73 11.04
N ARG A 148 -12.11 10.72 12.34
CA ARG A 148 -12.62 11.92 13.03
C ARG A 148 -11.60 13.07 13.08
N GLN A 149 -10.32 12.77 12.92
CA GLN A 149 -9.21 13.73 12.88
C GLN A 149 -8.85 14.16 11.45
N GLY A 150 -9.64 13.75 10.44
CA GLY A 150 -9.45 14.14 9.04
C GLY A 150 -8.52 13.25 8.21
N ARG A 151 -8.22 12.03 8.69
CA ARG A 151 -7.44 11.03 7.92
C ARG A 151 -8.31 10.20 7.00
#